data_0ae6d32d3316176a6ab65bf5d21f653b
#
_entry.id   0ae6d32d3316176a6ab65bf5d21f653b
#
_cell.length_a   1.000
_cell.length_b   1.000
_cell.length_c   1.000
_cell.angle_alpha   90.00
_cell.angle_beta   90.00
_cell.angle_gamma   90.00
#
_symmetry.space_group_name_H-M   'P 1'
#
loop_
_entity.id
_entity.type
_entity.pdbx_description
1 polymer ?
#
loop_
_entity_poly.entity_id
_entity_poly.type
_entity_poly.pdbx_seq_one_letter_code
_entity_poly.pdbx_strand_id
1 'polypeptide(L)'
;MKKLALLLAFGFVLSCAPLLCKPDQALLLNHLEDRAPEKYTSQLLISYGVLKVPVKVEKDKDKYRVEAARFGGFSFDKKGLCLNGVCIDLPFSIDGIIFGKTLTGEEKPSCTSEGLVLSRDTDAYLVKHYFVDNQLAKVEVFDKKRDRLITLTYGQKAPEGYYRRVKVNWEDFTFTINVEEVKF
;
A
#
# COMPACT_ATOMS: atom_id res chain seq x y z
N MET A 1 -37.49 -28.00 54.66
CA MET A 1 -36.28 -27.19 54.56
C MET A 1 -35.54 -27.55 53.25
N LYS A 2 -35.78 -26.85 52.19
CA LYS A 2 -35.19 -27.12 50.86
C LYS A 2 -34.08 -26.11 50.64
N LYS A 3 -32.82 -26.56 50.59
CA LYS A 3 -31.66 -25.75 50.27
C LYS A 3 -31.60 -25.57 48.75
N LEU A 4 -31.81 -24.37 48.32
CA LEU A 4 -31.66 -23.93 46.92
C LEU A 4 -30.17 -23.68 46.68
N ALA A 5 -29.50 -24.55 45.91
CA ALA A 5 -28.14 -24.36 45.45
C ALA A 5 -28.16 -23.47 44.24
N LEU A 6 -27.70 -22.25 44.40
CA LEU A 6 -27.51 -21.26 43.31
C LEU A 6 -26.20 -21.59 42.61
N LEU A 7 -26.26 -22.28 41.48
CA LEU A 7 -25.15 -22.49 40.56
C LEU A 7 -24.88 -21.20 39.82
N LEU A 8 -23.90 -20.44 40.25
CA LEU A 8 -23.30 -19.34 39.52
C LEU A 8 -22.48 -19.93 38.35
N ALA A 9 -23.10 -20.00 37.20
CA ALA A 9 -22.39 -20.26 35.94
C ALA A 9 -21.56 -19.00 35.60
N PHE A 10 -20.31 -18.99 36.03
CA PHE A 10 -19.32 -18.07 35.51
C PHE A 10 -19.05 -18.45 34.04
N GLY A 11 -19.76 -17.78 33.15
CA GLY A 11 -19.44 -17.79 31.74
C GLY A 11 -18.07 -17.19 31.51
N PHE A 12 -17.04 -18.01 31.41
CA PHE A 12 -15.77 -17.63 30.84
C PHE A 12 -16.03 -17.26 29.37
N VAL A 13 -16.23 -15.98 29.14
CA VAL A 13 -16.07 -15.44 27.81
C VAL A 13 -14.58 -15.54 27.49
N LEU A 14 -14.19 -16.69 26.95
CA LEU A 14 -12.91 -16.83 26.24
C LEU A 14 -12.96 -15.86 25.09
N SER A 15 -12.49 -14.65 25.32
CA SER A 15 -12.09 -13.74 24.28
C SER A 15 -11.02 -14.47 23.46
N CYS A 16 -11.43 -15.07 22.34
CA CYS A 16 -10.51 -15.50 21.32
C CYS A 16 -9.87 -14.25 20.73
N ALA A 17 -8.90 -13.69 21.44
CA ALA A 17 -7.96 -12.77 20.81
C ALA A 17 -7.28 -13.54 19.67
N PRO A 18 -7.20 -12.99 18.47
CA PRO A 18 -6.59 -13.69 17.33
C PRO A 18 -5.12 -13.96 17.65
N LEU A 19 -4.81 -15.22 17.95
CA LEU A 19 -3.47 -15.74 18.21
C LEU A 19 -2.55 -15.74 16.96
N LEU A 20 -2.98 -15.10 15.86
CA LEU A 20 -2.38 -15.28 14.53
C LEU A 20 -1.42 -14.16 14.11
N CYS A 21 -1.30 -13.10 14.89
CA CYS A 21 -0.37 -12.03 14.55
C CYS A 21 0.66 -11.83 15.68
N LYS A 22 1.91 -12.19 15.43
CA LYS A 22 3.03 -11.72 16.25
C LYS A 22 3.67 -10.54 15.50
N PRO A 23 3.96 -9.41 16.19
CA PRO A 23 4.75 -8.35 15.59
C PRO A 23 6.11 -8.93 15.19
N ASP A 24 6.28 -9.19 13.91
CA ASP A 24 7.50 -9.83 13.41
C ASP A 24 8.46 -8.76 12.89
N GLN A 25 9.47 -8.46 13.68
CA GLN A 25 10.55 -7.55 13.26
C GLN A 25 11.34 -8.11 12.09
N ALA A 26 11.41 -9.43 11.92
CA ALA A 26 12.09 -10.05 10.79
C ALA A 26 11.39 -9.73 9.47
N LEU A 27 10.05 -9.66 9.47
CA LEU A 27 9.30 -9.24 8.30
C LEU A 27 9.65 -7.81 7.87
N LEU A 28 9.72 -6.88 8.83
CA LEU A 28 10.13 -5.50 8.56
C LEU A 28 11.53 -5.46 7.95
N LEU A 29 12.49 -6.15 8.54
CA LEU A 29 13.86 -6.20 8.05
C LEU A 29 13.94 -6.80 6.64
N ASN A 30 13.27 -7.91 6.38
CA ASN A 30 13.23 -8.55 5.06
C ASN A 30 12.66 -7.61 3.99
N HIS A 31 11.61 -6.85 4.31
CA HIS A 31 11.04 -5.88 3.37
C HIS A 31 11.93 -4.67 3.14
N LEU A 32 12.74 -4.27 4.12
CA LEU A 32 13.70 -3.17 3.98
C LEU A 32 14.94 -3.59 3.20
N GLU A 33 15.40 -4.85 3.38
CA GLU A 33 16.54 -5.40 2.65
C GLU A 33 16.21 -5.68 1.18
N ASP A 34 14.98 -6.06 0.88
CA ASP A 34 14.48 -6.27 -0.49
C ASP A 34 14.27 -4.91 -1.18
N ARG A 35 15.33 -4.36 -1.76
CA ARG A 35 15.31 -3.07 -2.45
C ARG A 35 14.72 -3.19 -3.84
N ALA A 36 14.10 -2.10 -4.32
CA ALA A 36 13.76 -1.98 -5.72
C ALA A 36 15.03 -2.00 -6.58
N PRO A 37 14.98 -2.54 -7.81
CA PRO A 37 16.10 -2.51 -8.73
C PRO A 37 16.64 -1.10 -8.94
N GLU A 38 17.95 -0.96 -9.03
CA GLU A 38 18.58 0.35 -9.31
C GLU A 38 18.27 0.84 -10.72
N LYS A 39 18.05 -0.08 -11.66
CA LYS A 39 17.73 0.25 -13.04
C LYS A 39 16.63 -0.65 -13.56
N TYR A 40 15.62 -0.05 -14.15
CA TYR A 40 14.55 -0.78 -14.85
C TYR A 40 13.79 0.12 -15.83
N THR A 41 13.08 -0.52 -16.75
CA THR A 41 12.04 0.10 -17.58
C THR A 41 10.73 -0.62 -17.33
N SER A 42 9.64 0.11 -17.07
CA SER A 42 8.31 -0.46 -16.85
C SER A 42 7.29 0.15 -17.78
N GLN A 43 6.39 -0.70 -18.29
CA GLN A 43 5.19 -0.30 -19.03
C GLN A 43 4.00 -0.42 -18.10
N LEU A 44 3.29 0.69 -17.89
CA LEU A 44 2.11 0.77 -17.06
C LEU A 44 0.90 1.14 -17.91
N LEU A 45 -0.25 0.59 -17.57
CA LEU A 45 -1.55 1.02 -18.09
C LEU A 45 -2.39 1.54 -16.93
N ILE A 46 -2.62 2.86 -16.88
CA ILE A 46 -3.43 3.48 -15.85
C ILE A 46 -4.85 3.63 -16.37
N SER A 47 -5.80 3.06 -15.64
CA SER A 47 -7.22 3.07 -16.00
C SER A 47 -8.03 3.91 -15.02
N TYR A 48 -8.88 4.79 -15.55
CA TYR A 48 -9.85 5.58 -14.80
C TYR A 48 -11.18 5.59 -15.57
N GLY A 49 -12.19 4.88 -15.05
CA GLY A 49 -13.42 4.64 -15.80
C GLY A 49 -13.13 3.95 -17.13
N VAL A 50 -13.53 4.60 -18.23
CA VAL A 50 -13.29 4.12 -19.61
C VAL A 50 -11.92 4.54 -20.17
N LEU A 51 -11.25 5.48 -19.51
CA LEU A 51 -9.96 5.98 -19.94
C LEU A 51 -8.85 4.99 -19.62
N LYS A 52 -7.95 4.79 -20.57
CA LYS A 52 -6.73 3.98 -20.41
C LYS A 52 -5.54 4.79 -20.92
N VAL A 53 -4.60 5.06 -20.02
CA VAL A 53 -3.43 5.88 -20.30
C VAL A 53 -2.18 5.04 -20.19
N PRO A 54 -1.47 4.76 -21.29
CA PRO A 54 -0.18 4.10 -21.24
C PRO A 54 0.88 5.04 -20.66
N VAL A 55 1.71 4.52 -19.78
CA VAL A 55 2.80 5.24 -19.13
C VAL A 55 4.06 4.40 -19.20
N LYS A 56 5.16 5.00 -19.64
CA LYS A 56 6.48 4.39 -19.56
C LYS A 56 7.27 5.02 -18.41
N VAL A 57 7.85 4.18 -17.56
CA VAL A 57 8.72 4.58 -16.48
C VAL A 57 10.09 4.01 -16.71
N GLU A 58 11.11 4.85 -16.70
CA GLU A 58 12.52 4.46 -16.73
C GLU A 58 13.17 4.94 -15.44
N LYS A 59 13.88 4.05 -14.77
CA LYS A 59 14.69 4.35 -13.59
C LYS A 59 16.15 4.08 -13.88
N ASP A 60 17.00 5.00 -13.45
CA ASP A 60 18.45 4.83 -13.38
C ASP A 60 18.92 5.40 -12.04
N LYS A 61 19.23 4.51 -11.09
CA LYS A 61 19.51 4.81 -9.68
C LYS A 61 18.36 5.59 -9.02
N ASP A 62 18.59 6.85 -8.66
CA ASP A 62 17.59 7.70 -8.01
C ASP A 62 16.82 8.61 -9.00
N LYS A 63 17.07 8.43 -10.30
CA LYS A 63 16.45 9.27 -11.34
C LYS A 63 15.32 8.51 -12.02
N TYR A 64 14.17 9.15 -12.06
CA TYR A 64 13.00 8.63 -12.79
C TYR A 64 12.71 9.52 -14.00
N ARG A 65 12.50 8.88 -15.14
CA ARG A 65 11.92 9.48 -16.35
C ARG A 65 10.57 8.85 -16.57
N VAL A 66 9.53 9.67 -16.59
CA VAL A 66 8.16 9.23 -16.81
C VAL A 66 7.67 9.84 -18.11
N GLU A 67 7.35 9.00 -19.07
CA GLU A 67 6.72 9.38 -20.33
C GLU A 67 5.24 9.04 -20.20
N ALA A 68 4.43 10.04 -19.86
CA ALA A 68 3.00 9.89 -19.74
C ALA A 68 2.28 10.55 -20.89
N ALA A 69 1.25 9.90 -21.40
CA ALA A 69 0.25 10.58 -22.18
C ALA A 69 -0.56 11.52 -21.29
N ARG A 70 -0.71 12.78 -21.67
CA ARG A 70 -1.66 13.70 -21.05
C ARG A 70 -3.01 13.50 -21.73
N PHE A 71 -4.03 13.21 -20.97
CA PHE A 71 -5.37 13.00 -21.50
C PHE A 71 -6.43 13.54 -20.54
N GLY A 72 -7.29 14.46 -21.02
CA GLY A 72 -8.50 14.85 -20.29
C GLY A 72 -8.29 15.36 -18.86
N GLY A 73 -7.23 16.17 -18.62
CA GLY A 73 -6.89 16.66 -17.26
C GLY A 73 -6.15 15.67 -16.38
N PHE A 74 -5.94 14.44 -16.85
CA PHE A 74 -5.13 13.42 -16.18
C PHE A 74 -3.65 13.59 -16.56
N SER A 75 -2.78 13.53 -15.56
CA SER A 75 -1.34 13.40 -15.77
C SER A 75 -0.73 12.48 -14.71
N PHE A 76 0.25 11.70 -15.12
CA PHE A 76 1.10 10.93 -14.24
C PHE A 76 2.54 11.28 -14.57
N ASP A 77 3.27 11.76 -13.59
CA ASP A 77 4.66 12.15 -13.74
C ASP A 77 5.47 11.82 -12.47
N LYS A 78 6.72 12.28 -12.39
CA LYS A 78 7.57 12.09 -11.20
C LYS A 78 7.00 12.69 -9.91
N LYS A 79 6.01 13.59 -10.02
CA LYS A 79 5.33 14.21 -8.87
C LYS A 79 4.13 13.39 -8.40
N GLY A 80 3.75 12.35 -9.17
CA GLY A 80 2.64 11.48 -8.87
C GLY A 80 1.50 11.57 -9.88
N LEU A 81 0.32 11.18 -9.44
CA LEU A 81 -0.91 11.13 -10.22
C LEU A 81 -1.70 12.41 -9.98
N CYS A 82 -2.04 13.11 -11.06
CA CYS A 82 -2.86 14.32 -11.00
C CYS A 82 -4.13 14.17 -11.84
N LEU A 83 -5.24 14.72 -11.34
CA LEU A 83 -6.50 14.83 -12.07
C LEU A 83 -7.02 16.27 -11.96
N ASN A 84 -7.26 16.92 -13.11
CA ASN A 84 -7.75 18.30 -13.20
C ASN A 84 -6.93 19.29 -12.35
N GLY A 85 -5.60 19.11 -12.31
CA GLY A 85 -4.70 19.96 -11.53
C GLY A 85 -4.58 19.62 -10.04
N VAL A 86 -5.38 18.69 -9.53
CA VAL A 86 -5.25 18.18 -8.16
C VAL A 86 -4.38 16.92 -8.18
N CYS A 87 -3.28 16.93 -7.43
CA CYS A 87 -2.30 15.84 -7.43
C CYS A 87 -2.37 15.04 -6.13
N ILE A 88 -2.21 13.73 -6.26
CA ILE A 88 -1.97 12.83 -5.15
C ILE A 88 -0.49 12.93 -4.79
N ASP A 89 -0.21 13.35 -3.56
CA ASP A 89 1.12 13.44 -3.01
C ASP A 89 1.34 12.21 -2.10
N LEU A 90 2.16 11.27 -2.56
CA LEU A 90 2.46 10.06 -1.80
C LEU A 90 3.81 10.19 -1.10
N PRO A 91 3.93 9.72 0.16
CA PRO A 91 5.19 9.79 0.93
C PRO A 91 6.22 8.72 0.51
N PHE A 92 6.10 8.19 -0.70
CA PHE A 92 7.01 7.20 -1.30
C PHE A 92 7.08 7.37 -2.82
N SER A 93 8.13 6.80 -3.42
CA SER A 93 8.40 6.90 -4.85
C SER A 93 7.53 5.97 -5.70
N ILE A 94 7.72 6.03 -7.03
CA ILE A 94 7.11 5.10 -8.00
C ILE A 94 7.45 3.63 -7.69
N ASP A 95 8.61 3.36 -7.09
CA ASP A 95 8.97 2.02 -6.62
C ASP A 95 7.99 1.47 -5.59
N GLY A 96 7.42 2.35 -4.76
CA GLY A 96 6.34 1.98 -3.84
C GLY A 96 5.12 1.44 -4.58
N ILE A 97 4.78 2.01 -5.73
CA ILE A 97 3.65 1.56 -6.54
C ILE A 97 3.99 0.25 -7.27
N ILE A 98 5.13 0.17 -7.94
CA ILE A 98 5.49 -0.97 -8.80
C ILE A 98 5.92 -2.18 -7.96
N PHE A 99 6.78 -1.98 -6.96
CA PHE A 99 7.42 -3.05 -6.19
C PHE A 99 6.93 -3.14 -4.74
N GLY A 100 6.03 -2.24 -4.31
CA GLY A 100 5.58 -2.18 -2.91
C GLY A 100 6.66 -1.67 -1.94
N LYS A 101 7.65 -0.92 -2.42
CA LYS A 101 8.74 -0.38 -1.60
C LYS A 101 8.32 0.93 -0.93
N THR A 102 7.48 0.79 0.09
CA THR A 102 6.84 1.91 0.79
C THR A 102 7.35 2.11 2.22
N LEU A 103 8.10 1.14 2.75
CA LEU A 103 8.66 1.18 4.11
C LEU A 103 9.95 2.01 4.17
N THR A 104 10.16 2.66 5.31
CA THR A 104 11.35 3.51 5.59
C THR A 104 12.22 2.98 6.72
N GLY A 105 11.73 2.00 7.49
CA GLY A 105 12.39 1.48 8.69
C GLY A 105 11.98 2.15 10.00
N GLU A 106 11.16 3.19 9.92
CA GLU A 106 10.64 3.92 11.09
C GLU A 106 9.25 3.44 11.53
N GLU A 107 8.71 2.42 10.84
CA GLU A 107 7.39 1.89 11.09
C GLU A 107 7.34 1.13 12.42
N LYS A 108 6.23 1.30 13.13
CA LYS A 108 5.92 0.57 14.38
C LYS A 108 4.97 -0.57 14.06
N PRO A 109 5.32 -1.81 14.43
CA PRO A 109 4.45 -2.96 14.21
C PRO A 109 3.29 -2.99 15.19
N SER A 110 2.12 -3.37 14.73
CA SER A 110 0.94 -3.66 15.52
C SER A 110 0.15 -4.80 14.90
N CYS A 111 -0.65 -5.50 15.71
CA CYS A 111 -1.54 -6.55 15.24
C CYS A 111 -2.98 -6.06 15.31
N THR A 112 -3.72 -6.29 14.24
CA THR A 112 -5.15 -6.00 14.13
C THR A 112 -5.92 -7.26 13.73
N SER A 113 -7.25 -7.17 13.65
CA SER A 113 -8.06 -8.24 13.08
C SER A 113 -7.76 -8.53 11.60
N GLU A 114 -7.16 -7.58 10.90
CA GLU A 114 -6.77 -7.71 9.49
C GLU A 114 -5.35 -8.28 9.30
N GLY A 115 -4.64 -8.57 10.40
CA GLY A 115 -3.27 -9.10 10.38
C GLY A 115 -2.22 -8.13 10.92
N LEU A 116 -0.99 -8.26 10.44
CA LEU A 116 0.12 -7.38 10.79
C LEU A 116 -0.02 -6.03 10.09
N VAL A 117 0.07 -4.97 10.89
CA VAL A 117 0.08 -3.59 10.40
C VAL A 117 1.37 -2.91 10.84
N LEU A 118 2.09 -2.33 9.88
CA LEU A 118 3.24 -1.46 10.13
C LEU A 118 2.80 -0.02 9.93
N SER A 119 2.93 0.83 10.94
CA SER A 119 2.47 2.21 10.87
C SER A 119 3.58 3.22 11.13
N ARG A 120 3.60 4.31 10.36
CA ARG A 120 4.46 5.46 10.57
C ARG A 120 3.61 6.71 10.68
N ASP A 121 3.82 7.45 11.76
CA ASP A 121 3.15 8.71 12.03
C ASP A 121 4.16 9.85 11.98
N THR A 122 3.91 10.81 11.09
CA THR A 122 4.69 12.05 10.91
C THR A 122 3.79 13.26 11.03
N ASP A 123 4.33 14.46 11.03
CA ASP A 123 3.53 15.70 11.05
C ASP A 123 2.63 15.85 9.81
N ALA A 124 3.06 15.29 8.68
CA ALA A 124 2.34 15.41 7.41
C ALA A 124 1.40 14.22 7.14
N TYR A 125 1.82 13.00 7.50
CA TYR A 125 1.13 11.78 7.11
C TYR A 125 1.04 10.76 8.23
N LEU A 126 -0.08 10.02 8.26
CA LEU A 126 -0.17 8.73 8.93
C LEU A 126 -0.22 7.65 7.84
N VAL A 127 0.81 6.81 7.79
CA VAL A 127 0.91 5.71 6.80
C VAL A 127 0.75 4.38 7.52
N LYS A 128 -0.13 3.52 6.99
CA LYS A 128 -0.34 2.16 7.50
C LYS A 128 -0.15 1.16 6.37
N HIS A 129 0.66 0.15 6.63
CA HIS A 129 0.95 -0.95 5.71
C HIS A 129 0.35 -2.23 6.27
N TYR A 130 -0.50 -2.88 5.50
CA TYR A 130 -1.20 -4.11 5.87
C TYR A 130 -0.59 -5.27 5.10
N PHE A 131 -0.22 -6.31 5.84
CA PHE A 131 0.40 -7.51 5.27
C PHE A 131 -0.51 -8.72 5.48
N VAL A 132 -0.68 -9.49 4.40
CA VAL A 132 -1.38 -10.78 4.40
C VAL A 132 -0.39 -11.81 3.84
N ASP A 133 -0.20 -12.92 4.55
CA ASP A 133 0.76 -13.97 4.18
C ASP A 133 2.16 -13.41 3.84
N ASN A 134 2.64 -12.48 4.66
CA ASN A 134 3.92 -11.80 4.51
C ASN A 134 4.07 -10.97 3.22
N GLN A 135 2.98 -10.71 2.50
CA GLN A 135 2.98 -9.84 1.33
C GLN A 135 2.23 -8.54 1.64
N LEU A 136 2.74 -7.43 1.10
CA LEU A 136 2.05 -6.15 1.20
C LEU A 136 0.73 -6.24 0.42
N ALA A 137 -0.38 -6.10 1.12
CA ALA A 137 -1.72 -6.16 0.54
C ALA A 137 -2.35 -4.78 0.36
N LYS A 138 -2.12 -3.87 1.31
CA LYS A 138 -2.73 -2.55 1.32
C LYS A 138 -1.81 -1.53 1.97
N VAL A 139 -1.80 -0.30 1.45
CA VAL A 139 -1.22 0.88 2.10
C VAL A 139 -2.29 1.95 2.22
N GLU A 140 -2.45 2.49 3.40
CA GLU A 140 -3.29 3.65 3.67
C GLU A 140 -2.40 4.84 4.00
N VAL A 141 -2.61 5.94 3.30
CA VAL A 141 -1.92 7.22 3.51
C VAL A 141 -2.95 8.26 3.88
N PHE A 142 -2.95 8.70 5.12
CA PHE A 142 -3.76 9.81 5.56
C PHE A 142 -2.93 11.09 5.53
N ASP A 143 -3.26 12.01 4.61
CA ASP A 143 -2.68 13.35 4.53
C ASP A 143 -3.34 14.23 5.60
N LYS A 144 -2.61 14.51 6.68
CA LYS A 144 -3.10 15.29 7.81
C LYS A 144 -3.37 16.75 7.48
N LYS A 145 -2.68 17.30 6.48
CA LYS A 145 -2.85 18.71 6.08
C LYS A 145 -4.11 18.93 5.25
N ARG A 146 -4.46 17.93 4.44
CA ARG A 146 -5.61 18.02 3.53
C ARG A 146 -6.83 17.26 4.04
N ASP A 147 -6.68 16.52 5.17
CA ASP A 147 -7.73 15.65 5.75
C ASP A 147 -8.23 14.62 4.70
N ARG A 148 -7.29 13.92 4.04
CA ARG A 148 -7.60 13.02 2.93
C ARG A 148 -6.97 11.65 3.13
N LEU A 149 -7.75 10.62 2.83
CA LEU A 149 -7.30 9.24 2.82
C LEU A 149 -7.06 8.77 1.39
N ILE A 150 -5.86 8.22 1.16
CA ILE A 150 -5.48 7.54 -0.07
C ILE A 150 -5.23 6.08 0.29
N THR A 151 -5.86 5.16 -0.44
CA THR A 151 -5.68 3.73 -0.23
C THR A 151 -5.11 3.09 -1.49
N LEU A 152 -3.97 2.41 -1.36
CA LEU A 152 -3.39 1.57 -2.39
C LEU A 152 -3.66 0.10 -2.02
N THR A 153 -4.27 -0.64 -2.93
CA THR A 153 -4.49 -2.09 -2.77
C THR A 153 -3.66 -2.81 -3.81
N TYR A 154 -2.76 -3.66 -3.33
CA TYR A 154 -1.83 -4.42 -4.14
C TYR A 154 -2.44 -5.76 -4.51
N GLY A 155 -2.37 -6.11 -5.79
CA GLY A 155 -2.83 -7.40 -6.30
C GLY A 155 -1.73 -8.46 -6.27
N GLN A 156 -1.78 -9.39 -7.20
CA GLN A 156 -0.80 -10.47 -7.30
C GLN A 156 0.61 -9.93 -7.59
N LYS A 157 1.59 -10.39 -6.81
CA LYS A 157 3.01 -10.15 -7.06
C LYS A 157 3.51 -11.12 -8.13
N ALA A 158 4.21 -10.60 -9.12
CA ALA A 158 4.87 -11.40 -10.15
C ALA A 158 6.12 -12.09 -9.57
N PRO A 159 6.58 -13.22 -10.16
CA PRO A 159 7.81 -13.88 -9.73
C PRO A 159 9.05 -12.96 -9.75
N GLU A 160 9.05 -11.97 -10.64
CA GLU A 160 10.12 -10.98 -10.81
C GLU A 160 10.07 -9.87 -9.72
N GLY A 161 9.11 -9.95 -8.78
CA GLY A 161 9.04 -9.11 -7.59
C GLY A 161 8.20 -7.86 -7.70
N TYR A 162 7.59 -7.55 -8.85
CA TYR A 162 6.68 -6.41 -9.00
C TYR A 162 5.20 -6.81 -8.82
N TYR A 163 4.34 -5.84 -8.52
CA TYR A 163 2.89 -6.05 -8.43
C TYR A 163 2.24 -5.84 -9.80
N ARG A 164 1.50 -6.83 -10.30
CA ARG A 164 0.83 -6.76 -11.61
C ARG A 164 -0.29 -5.75 -11.65
N ARG A 165 -0.90 -5.45 -10.49
CA ARG A 165 -2.00 -4.50 -10.38
C ARG A 165 -1.96 -3.79 -9.05
N VAL A 166 -2.15 -2.48 -9.08
CA VAL A 166 -2.37 -1.65 -7.91
C VAL A 166 -3.61 -0.81 -8.12
N LYS A 167 -4.58 -0.92 -7.22
CA LYS A 167 -5.77 -0.09 -7.20
C LYS A 167 -5.54 1.06 -6.24
N VAL A 168 -5.75 2.28 -6.70
CA VAL A 168 -5.64 3.50 -5.91
C VAL A 168 -7.03 4.09 -5.73
N ASN A 169 -7.50 4.18 -4.49
CA ASN A 169 -8.71 4.91 -4.13
C ASN A 169 -8.31 6.22 -3.49
N TRP A 170 -8.88 7.30 -3.97
CA TRP A 170 -8.64 8.65 -3.48
C TRP A 170 -9.92 9.45 -3.55
N GLU A 171 -10.54 9.74 -2.40
CA GLU A 171 -11.89 10.31 -2.33
C GLU A 171 -12.88 9.49 -3.18
N ASP A 172 -13.58 10.13 -4.11
CA ASP A 172 -14.53 9.49 -5.03
C ASP A 172 -13.85 8.91 -6.28
N PHE A 173 -12.52 9.01 -6.38
CA PHE A 173 -11.77 8.54 -7.54
C PHE A 173 -11.16 7.16 -7.29
N THR A 174 -11.26 6.31 -8.29
CA THR A 174 -10.61 5.00 -8.30
C THR A 174 -9.79 4.86 -9.58
N PHE A 175 -8.50 4.63 -9.41
CA PHE A 175 -7.58 4.33 -10.51
C PHE A 175 -7.09 2.90 -10.37
N THR A 176 -6.85 2.26 -11.52
CA THR A 176 -6.17 0.97 -11.55
C THR A 176 -4.89 1.12 -12.37
N ILE A 177 -3.77 0.78 -11.77
CA ILE A 177 -2.46 0.76 -12.40
C ILE A 177 -2.14 -0.71 -12.68
N ASN A 178 -2.13 -1.11 -13.94
CA ASN A 178 -1.66 -2.42 -14.36
C ASN A 178 -0.20 -2.27 -14.80
N VAL A 179 0.67 -3.08 -14.23
CA VAL A 179 2.07 -3.19 -14.63
C VAL A 179 2.15 -4.30 -15.68
N GLU A 180 2.29 -3.93 -16.93
CA GLU A 180 2.25 -4.86 -18.06
C GLU A 180 3.60 -5.55 -18.25
N GLU A 181 4.68 -4.80 -18.09
CA GLU A 181 6.04 -5.30 -18.28
C GLU A 181 7.03 -4.56 -17.38
N VAL A 182 8.02 -5.28 -16.85
CA VAL A 182 9.22 -4.72 -16.22
C VAL A 182 10.45 -5.38 -16.83
N LYS A 183 11.40 -4.57 -17.32
CA LYS A 183 12.70 -4.99 -17.84
C LYS A 183 13.80 -4.45 -16.94
N PHE A 184 14.66 -5.33 -16.50
CA PHE A 184 15.81 -5.04 -15.63
C PHE A 184 17.09 -4.86 -16.43
#